data_d6240425c56499dd1d6d51291862f084
#
_entry.id   d6240425c56499dd1d6d51291862f084
#
_cell.length_a   1.000
_cell.length_b   1.000
_cell.length_c   1.000
_cell.angle_alpha   90.00
_cell.angle_beta   90.00
_cell.angle_gamma   90.00
#
_symmetry.space_group_name_H-M   'P 1'
#
loop_
_entity.id
_entity.type
_entity.pdbx_description
1 polymer ?
#
loop_
_entity_poly.entity_id
_entity_poly.type
_entity_poly.pdbx_seq_one_letter_code
_entity_poly.pdbx_strand_id
1 'polypeptide(L)'
;EKPIVTSKEDSFELAKLIKKFGENKLIVGLVLRYSTHMREMRRVLDAGTLGSITSLEANEHIAPFHGSFFMRDWRRLEKYSGGFMLEKCCHDIDLYNSIVGERPVRVVSFGGRNNFIPSEAPSDNKYDNVYQKKLSYWENVDNPFTSDADIIDHQNALIEYPNQVTFSFHTS
;
A
#
# COMPACT_ATOMS: atom_id res chain seq x y z
N GLU A 1 -3.74 7.02 -12.06
CA GLU A 1 -3.30 7.11 -10.66
C GLU A 1 -3.65 5.86 -9.87
N LYS A 2 -3.01 5.68 -8.72
CA LYS A 2 -3.29 4.69 -7.70
C LYS A 2 -3.56 5.41 -6.35
N PRO A 3 -4.31 4.82 -5.44
CA PRO A 3 -5.23 3.70 -5.65
C PRO A 3 -6.33 4.07 -6.64
N ILE A 4 -6.99 3.06 -7.20
CA ILE A 4 -8.03 3.30 -8.22
C ILE A 4 -9.26 4.01 -7.64
N VAL A 5 -9.57 3.71 -6.38
CA VAL A 5 -10.60 4.34 -5.54
C VAL A 5 -10.14 4.32 -4.09
N THR A 6 -10.75 5.12 -3.23
CA THR A 6 -10.39 5.21 -1.80
C THR A 6 -11.49 4.71 -0.86
N SER A 7 -12.66 4.34 -1.40
CA SER A 7 -13.76 3.74 -0.64
C SER A 7 -14.31 2.48 -1.30
N LYS A 8 -14.96 1.65 -0.48
CA LYS A 8 -15.67 0.46 -0.95
C LYS A 8 -16.84 0.82 -1.86
N GLU A 9 -17.55 1.87 -1.53
CA GLU A 9 -18.69 2.38 -2.28
C GLU A 9 -18.27 2.79 -3.69
N ASP A 10 -17.21 3.56 -3.82
CA ASP A 10 -16.65 3.98 -5.09
C ASP A 10 -16.19 2.79 -5.95
N SER A 11 -15.71 1.71 -5.32
CA SER A 11 -15.32 0.50 -6.05
C SER A 11 -16.51 -0.16 -6.76
N PHE A 12 -17.67 -0.19 -6.12
CA PHE A 12 -18.89 -0.71 -6.74
C PHE A 12 -19.43 0.20 -7.85
N GLU A 13 -19.37 1.51 -7.66
CA GLU A 13 -19.76 2.46 -8.70
C GLU A 13 -18.82 2.37 -9.91
N LEU A 14 -17.51 2.29 -9.67
CA LEU A 14 -16.54 2.09 -10.75
C LEU A 14 -16.79 0.77 -11.50
N ALA A 15 -17.08 -0.32 -10.80
CA ALA A 15 -17.41 -1.59 -11.43
C ALA A 15 -18.64 -1.49 -12.35
N LYS A 16 -19.68 -0.75 -11.97
CA LYS A 16 -20.84 -0.48 -12.82
C LYS A 16 -20.45 0.31 -14.08
N LEU A 17 -19.58 1.33 -13.93
CA LEU A 17 -19.09 2.12 -15.05
C LEU A 17 -18.26 1.29 -16.02
N ILE A 18 -17.35 0.45 -15.50
CA ILE A 18 -16.55 -0.48 -16.31
C ILE A 18 -17.46 -1.42 -17.10
N LYS A 19 -18.46 -2.00 -16.44
CA LYS A 19 -19.44 -2.87 -17.12
C LYS A 19 -20.22 -2.15 -18.22
N LYS A 20 -20.53 -0.86 -18.02
CA LYS A 20 -21.28 -0.05 -18.98
C LYS A 20 -20.44 0.40 -20.17
N PHE A 21 -19.19 0.80 -19.95
CA PHE A 21 -18.38 1.47 -20.95
C PHE A 21 -17.22 0.63 -21.51
N GLY A 22 -16.91 -0.51 -20.90
CA GLY A 22 -15.84 -1.42 -21.25
C GLY A 22 -14.55 -1.20 -20.47
N GLU A 23 -13.83 -2.29 -20.23
CA GLU A 23 -12.58 -2.31 -19.43
C GLU A 23 -11.45 -1.51 -20.07
N ASN A 24 -11.42 -1.39 -21.40
CA ASN A 24 -10.41 -0.64 -22.15
C ASN A 24 -10.47 0.88 -21.96
N LYS A 25 -11.45 1.38 -21.22
CA LYS A 25 -11.57 2.82 -20.86
C LYS A 25 -10.82 3.18 -19.59
N LEU A 26 -10.27 2.20 -18.88
CA LEU A 26 -9.60 2.40 -17.61
C LEU A 26 -8.20 1.80 -17.64
N ILE A 27 -7.20 2.62 -17.29
CA ILE A 27 -5.82 2.19 -17.08
C ILE A 27 -5.41 2.65 -15.69
N VAL A 28 -4.95 1.71 -14.86
CA VAL A 28 -4.48 1.97 -13.50
C VAL A 28 -2.96 1.91 -13.44
N GLY A 29 -2.34 2.88 -12.76
CA GLY A 29 -0.88 3.01 -12.66
C GLY A 29 -0.23 2.06 -11.64
N LEU A 30 -0.53 0.77 -11.67
CA LEU A 30 0.09 -0.26 -10.82
C LEU A 30 1.44 -0.70 -11.42
N VAL A 31 2.38 0.22 -11.41
CA VAL A 31 3.64 0.16 -12.19
C VAL A 31 4.63 -0.91 -11.73
N LEU A 32 4.54 -1.41 -10.50
CA LEU A 32 5.45 -2.44 -9.99
C LEU A 32 5.41 -3.73 -10.81
N ARG A 33 4.28 -4.07 -11.40
CA ARG A 33 4.15 -5.24 -12.30
C ARG A 33 5.12 -5.21 -13.49
N TYR A 34 5.57 -4.01 -13.89
CA TYR A 34 6.40 -3.78 -15.08
C TYR A 34 7.87 -3.57 -14.75
N SER A 35 8.26 -3.61 -13.49
CA SER A 35 9.66 -3.51 -13.08
C SER A 35 10.47 -4.73 -13.56
N THR A 36 11.76 -4.54 -13.83
CA THR A 36 12.63 -5.59 -14.41
C THR A 36 12.67 -6.84 -13.52
N HIS A 37 12.83 -6.67 -12.20
CA HIS A 37 12.89 -7.82 -11.28
C HIS A 37 11.55 -8.57 -11.22
N MET A 38 10.41 -7.86 -11.30
CA MET A 38 9.10 -8.52 -11.32
C MET A 38 8.84 -9.29 -12.60
N ARG A 39 9.26 -8.74 -13.72
CA ARG A 39 9.19 -9.45 -15.01
C ARG A 39 10.04 -10.71 -15.01
N GLU A 40 11.23 -10.66 -14.39
CA GLU A 40 12.10 -11.85 -14.27
C GLU A 40 11.50 -12.87 -13.30
N MET A 41 10.98 -12.45 -12.15
CA MET A 41 10.27 -13.34 -11.23
C MET A 41 9.10 -14.04 -11.93
N ARG A 42 8.29 -13.30 -12.71
CA ARG A 42 7.18 -13.86 -13.47
C ARG A 42 7.66 -14.90 -14.48
N ARG A 43 8.75 -14.62 -15.19
CA ARG A 43 9.35 -15.57 -16.14
C ARG A 43 9.74 -16.90 -15.46
N VAL A 44 10.30 -16.84 -14.26
CA VAL A 44 10.68 -18.04 -13.49
C VAL A 44 9.44 -18.82 -13.01
N LEU A 45 8.40 -18.11 -12.55
CA LEU A 45 7.13 -18.73 -12.16
C LEU A 45 6.43 -19.40 -13.34
N ASP A 46 6.31 -18.71 -14.47
CA ASP A 46 5.66 -19.20 -15.68
C ASP A 46 6.40 -20.41 -16.31
N ALA A 47 7.72 -20.49 -16.10
CA ALA A 47 8.52 -21.65 -16.47
C ALA A 47 8.29 -22.88 -15.56
N GLY A 48 7.50 -22.76 -14.47
CA GLY A 48 7.21 -23.85 -13.54
C GLY A 48 8.41 -24.28 -12.68
N THR A 49 9.50 -23.52 -12.68
CA THR A 49 10.76 -23.87 -11.98
C THR A 49 10.56 -24.07 -10.47
N LEU A 50 9.66 -23.29 -9.87
CA LEU A 50 9.37 -23.34 -8.44
C LEU A 50 8.22 -24.29 -8.05
N GLY A 51 7.56 -24.88 -9.05
CA GLY A 51 6.34 -25.68 -8.81
C GLY A 51 5.16 -24.83 -8.35
N SER A 52 4.29 -25.42 -7.55
CA SER A 52 3.10 -24.74 -7.02
C SER A 52 3.44 -23.84 -5.83
N ILE A 53 2.89 -22.64 -5.83
CA ILE A 53 2.99 -21.71 -4.70
C ILE A 53 2.12 -22.23 -3.56
N THR A 54 2.69 -22.34 -2.37
CA THR A 54 1.97 -22.73 -1.14
C THR A 54 1.82 -21.58 -0.16
N SER A 55 2.85 -20.72 -0.10
CA SER A 55 2.82 -19.54 0.76
C SER A 55 3.70 -18.42 0.17
N LEU A 56 3.40 -17.20 0.59
CA LEU A 56 4.16 -15.98 0.28
C LEU A 56 4.43 -15.22 1.56
N GLU A 57 5.58 -14.59 1.64
CA GLU A 57 5.92 -13.61 2.65
C GLU A 57 6.55 -12.40 1.98
N ALA A 58 6.11 -11.21 2.37
CA ALA A 58 6.66 -9.97 1.86
C ALA A 58 6.59 -8.84 2.88
N ASN A 59 7.54 -7.93 2.77
CA ASN A 59 7.65 -6.75 3.61
C ASN A 59 7.84 -5.51 2.74
N GLU A 60 7.18 -4.42 3.12
CA GLU A 60 7.40 -3.10 2.55
C GLU A 60 7.79 -2.13 3.66
N HIS A 61 9.07 -1.81 3.73
CA HIS A 61 9.60 -0.83 4.68
C HIS A 61 9.89 0.47 3.92
N ILE A 62 9.16 1.52 4.27
CA ILE A 62 9.37 2.83 3.65
C ILE A 62 10.41 3.63 4.42
N ALA A 63 11.16 4.47 3.70
CA ALA A 63 12.12 5.36 4.34
C ALA A 63 11.41 6.39 5.25
N PRO A 64 12.05 6.85 6.35
CA PRO A 64 11.45 7.80 7.29
C PRO A 64 10.87 9.06 6.64
N PHE A 65 11.54 9.61 5.62
CA PHE A 65 11.03 10.77 4.87
C PHE A 65 9.72 10.45 4.12
N HIS A 66 9.54 9.21 3.70
CA HIS A 66 8.32 8.78 3.01
C HIS A 66 7.17 8.58 4.00
N GLY A 67 7.43 7.99 5.17
CA GLY A 67 6.47 7.90 6.27
C GLY A 67 6.04 9.29 6.76
N SER A 68 7.01 10.18 6.98
CA SER A 68 6.77 11.58 7.30
C SER A 68 5.90 12.29 6.26
N PHE A 69 6.12 12.03 4.98
CA PHE A 69 5.29 12.57 3.90
C PHE A 69 3.82 12.17 4.09
N PHE A 70 3.53 10.89 4.36
CA PHE A 70 2.16 10.44 4.62
C PHE A 70 1.54 11.15 5.82
N MET A 71 2.30 11.32 6.91
CA MET A 71 1.81 11.96 8.14
C MET A 71 1.66 13.47 8.05
N ARG A 72 2.21 14.13 7.01
CA ARG A 72 2.19 15.59 6.84
C ARG A 72 1.36 16.05 5.66
N ASP A 73 1.22 15.21 4.63
CA ASP A 73 0.44 15.49 3.43
C ASP A 73 -1.06 15.20 3.67
N TRP A 74 -1.94 15.61 2.77
CA TRP A 74 -3.37 15.33 2.83
C TRP A 74 -3.69 13.83 3.01
N ARG A 75 -2.77 12.96 2.60
CA ARG A 75 -2.88 11.50 2.73
C ARG A 75 -2.96 11.01 4.17
N ARG A 76 -2.57 11.85 5.14
CA ARG A 76 -2.71 11.56 6.57
C ARG A 76 -4.17 11.39 7.03
N LEU A 77 -5.10 11.87 6.22
CA LEU A 77 -6.53 11.80 6.51
C LEU A 77 -7.19 10.66 5.73
N GLU A 78 -7.67 9.65 6.46
CA GLU A 78 -8.26 8.43 5.89
C GLU A 78 -9.40 8.75 4.91
N LYS A 79 -10.21 9.76 5.21
CA LYS A 79 -11.31 10.22 4.34
C LYS A 79 -10.89 10.55 2.91
N TYR A 80 -9.61 10.85 2.68
CA TYR A 80 -9.08 11.16 1.35
C TYR A 80 -8.25 10.02 0.78
N SER A 81 -7.47 9.34 1.62
CA SER A 81 -6.51 8.32 1.19
C SER A 81 -7.08 6.89 1.19
N GLY A 82 -8.12 6.64 1.99
CA GLY A 82 -8.59 5.29 2.28
C GLY A 82 -7.66 4.51 3.22
N GLY A 83 -6.73 5.22 3.89
CA GLY A 83 -5.77 4.67 4.83
C GLY A 83 -4.42 4.27 4.22
N PHE A 84 -3.43 4.05 5.09
CA PHE A 84 -2.04 3.81 4.70
C PHE A 84 -1.86 2.56 3.82
N MET A 85 -2.49 1.43 4.20
CA MET A 85 -2.38 0.17 3.45
C MET A 85 -2.90 0.34 2.01
N LEU A 86 -4.04 1.00 1.83
CA LEU A 86 -4.61 1.22 0.51
C LEU A 86 -3.76 2.21 -0.29
N GLU A 87 -3.40 3.35 0.29
CA GLU A 87 -2.67 4.40 -0.43
C GLU A 87 -1.25 3.97 -0.81
N LYS A 88 -0.52 3.29 0.09
CA LYS A 88 0.87 2.87 -0.17
C LYS A 88 0.97 1.46 -0.74
N CYS A 89 0.33 0.49 -0.09
CA CYS A 89 0.58 -0.92 -0.37
C CYS A 89 -0.35 -1.53 -1.41
N CYS A 90 -1.23 -0.74 -2.05
CA CYS A 90 -2.00 -1.24 -3.19
C CYS A 90 -1.12 -1.78 -4.33
N HIS A 91 0.07 -1.23 -4.51
CA HIS A 91 1.06 -1.76 -5.45
C HIS A 91 1.52 -3.16 -5.08
N ASP A 92 1.84 -3.36 -3.81
CA ASP A 92 2.38 -4.61 -3.28
C ASP A 92 1.30 -5.68 -3.29
N ILE A 93 0.14 -5.39 -2.75
CA ILE A 93 -1.00 -6.31 -2.73
C ILE A 93 -1.43 -6.70 -4.14
N ASP A 94 -1.50 -5.75 -5.08
CA ASP A 94 -1.79 -6.03 -6.48
C ASP A 94 -0.78 -6.98 -7.11
N LEU A 95 0.50 -6.75 -6.81
CA LEU A 95 1.60 -7.55 -7.31
C LEU A 95 1.48 -9.01 -6.86
N TYR A 96 1.32 -9.23 -5.55
CA TYR A 96 1.21 -10.58 -4.99
C TYR A 96 -0.09 -11.27 -5.37
N ASN A 97 -1.22 -10.56 -5.47
CA ASN A 97 -2.43 -11.09 -6.08
C ASN A 97 -2.18 -11.58 -7.51
N SER A 98 -1.38 -10.85 -8.28
CA SER A 98 -1.03 -11.25 -9.65
C SER A 98 -0.13 -12.49 -9.71
N ILE A 99 0.73 -12.69 -8.71
CA ILE A 99 1.61 -13.87 -8.60
C ILE A 99 0.76 -15.11 -8.29
N VAL A 100 -0.14 -15.02 -7.30
CA VAL A 100 -1.04 -16.12 -6.95
C VAL A 100 -2.05 -16.42 -8.06
N GLY A 101 -2.47 -15.40 -8.81
CA GLY A 101 -3.44 -15.52 -9.90
C GLY A 101 -4.90 -15.64 -9.43
N GLU A 102 -5.15 -15.45 -8.13
CA GLU A 102 -6.46 -15.57 -7.49
C GLU A 102 -6.83 -14.33 -6.70
N ARG A 103 -8.10 -14.18 -6.36
CA ARG A 103 -8.58 -13.15 -5.44
C ARG A 103 -8.58 -13.67 -4.01
N PRO A 104 -8.14 -12.88 -3.02
CA PRO A 104 -8.24 -13.26 -1.62
C PRO A 104 -9.67 -13.58 -1.19
N VAL A 105 -9.82 -14.56 -0.29
CA VAL A 105 -11.11 -14.94 0.30
C VAL A 105 -11.24 -14.55 1.76
N ARG A 106 -10.12 -14.47 2.47
CA ARG A 106 -10.08 -14.03 3.87
C ARG A 106 -8.87 -13.16 4.12
N VAL A 107 -9.03 -12.19 5.01
CA VAL A 107 -7.94 -11.36 5.51
C VAL A 107 -8.13 -11.10 6.99
N VAL A 108 -7.05 -11.16 7.75
CA VAL A 108 -6.95 -10.61 9.10
C VAL A 108 -5.78 -9.65 9.15
N SER A 109 -5.97 -8.52 9.82
CA SER A 109 -4.94 -7.48 9.84
C SER A 109 -4.97 -6.72 11.15
N PHE A 110 -3.78 -6.35 11.63
CA PHE A 110 -3.57 -5.51 12.80
C PHE A 110 -2.55 -4.44 12.46
N GLY A 111 -2.79 -3.24 12.93
CA GLY A 111 -1.89 -2.10 12.72
C GLY A 111 -2.12 -1.02 13.77
N GLY A 112 -1.29 -0.01 13.74
CA GLY A 112 -1.37 1.10 14.66
C GLY A 112 -0.51 2.29 14.22
N ARG A 113 -0.46 3.32 15.04
CA ARG A 113 0.40 4.47 14.89
C ARG A 113 1.32 4.54 16.11
N ASN A 114 2.57 4.11 15.94
CA ASN A 114 3.56 4.01 17.01
C ASN A 114 4.87 4.72 16.68
N ASN A 115 5.14 5.01 15.41
CA ASN A 115 6.38 5.67 14.99
C ASN A 115 6.24 7.19 14.96
N PHE A 116 5.18 7.70 14.34
CA PHE A 116 4.94 9.13 14.21
C PHE A 116 4.01 9.65 15.32
N ILE A 117 4.48 9.52 16.57
CA ILE A 117 3.81 10.03 17.79
C ILE A 117 4.75 10.97 18.55
N PRO A 118 4.24 11.88 19.39
CA PRO A 118 5.06 12.88 20.08
C PRO A 118 6.22 12.33 20.90
N SER A 119 6.06 11.15 21.52
CA SER A 119 7.11 10.49 22.32
C SER A 119 8.30 10.00 21.50
N GLU A 120 8.09 9.74 20.22
CA GLU A 120 9.11 9.22 19.29
C GLU A 120 9.75 10.34 18.45
N ALA A 121 9.37 11.59 18.68
CA ALA A 121 9.97 12.72 18.01
C ALA A 121 11.46 12.83 18.35
N PRO A 122 12.36 12.98 17.36
CA PRO A 122 13.79 13.19 17.60
C PRO A 122 14.03 14.40 18.51
N SER A 123 14.95 14.25 19.45
CA SER A 123 15.27 15.29 20.44
C SER A 123 16.17 16.40 19.89
N ASP A 124 16.74 16.23 18.71
CA ASP A 124 17.64 17.21 18.08
C ASP A 124 17.27 17.42 16.60
N ASN A 125 17.61 18.59 16.09
CA ASN A 125 17.39 18.98 14.68
C ASN A 125 18.28 18.20 13.70
N LYS A 126 19.14 17.32 14.19
CA LYS A 126 20.06 16.52 13.38
C LYS A 126 19.33 15.63 12.38
N TYR A 127 18.10 15.25 12.70
CA TYR A 127 17.26 14.36 11.89
C TYR A 127 16.23 15.10 11.02
N ASP A 128 16.18 16.42 11.04
CA ASP A 128 15.22 17.19 10.25
C ASP A 128 15.24 16.80 8.76
N ASN A 129 16.42 16.65 8.19
CA ASN A 129 16.58 16.25 6.79
C ASN A 129 16.07 14.83 6.48
N VAL A 130 16.06 13.94 7.49
CA VAL A 130 15.60 12.55 7.33
C VAL A 130 14.10 12.49 7.08
N TYR A 131 13.35 13.43 7.64
CA TYR A 131 11.89 13.48 7.53
C TYR A 131 11.41 14.47 6.47
N GLN A 132 12.32 15.13 5.74
CA GLN A 132 11.95 16.11 4.73
C GLN A 132 11.62 15.44 3.40
N LYS A 133 10.39 15.64 2.96
CA LYS A 133 9.93 15.33 1.61
C LYS A 133 9.00 16.45 1.16
N LYS A 134 9.09 16.83 -0.11
CA LYS A 134 8.18 17.83 -0.68
C LYS A 134 6.73 17.33 -0.55
N LEU A 135 5.90 18.16 0.06
CA LEU A 135 4.48 17.94 0.22
C LEU A 135 3.70 18.44 -1.00
N SER A 136 2.47 18.00 -1.13
CA SER A 136 1.51 18.65 -2.02
C SER A 136 1.19 20.06 -1.52
N TYR A 137 0.46 20.85 -2.31
CA TYR A 137 0.06 22.21 -1.89
C TYR A 137 -1.27 22.23 -1.13
N TRP A 138 -1.76 21.07 -0.71
CA TRP A 138 -3.08 20.94 -0.12
C TRP A 138 -3.05 20.26 1.24
N GLU A 139 -3.71 20.87 2.21
CA GLU A 139 -3.90 20.37 3.60
C GLU A 139 -2.63 19.81 4.27
N ASN A 140 -1.52 20.49 4.15
CA ASN A 140 -0.27 20.06 4.76
C ASN A 140 -0.13 20.51 6.22
N VAL A 141 0.64 19.74 6.99
CA VAL A 141 1.11 20.09 8.33
C VAL A 141 2.64 19.98 8.39
N ASP A 142 3.28 20.75 9.28
CA ASP A 142 4.74 20.83 9.29
C ASP A 142 5.42 19.65 10.01
N ASN A 143 4.82 19.14 11.07
CA ASN A 143 5.44 18.13 11.93
C ASN A 143 4.67 16.80 11.89
N PRO A 144 5.34 15.70 11.46
CA PRO A 144 4.69 14.39 11.37
C PRO A 144 4.34 13.78 12.73
N PHE A 145 5.09 14.13 13.79
CA PHE A 145 4.92 13.55 15.13
C PHE A 145 3.76 14.18 15.91
N THR A 146 3.36 15.39 15.56
CA THR A 146 2.23 16.13 16.18
C THR A 146 1.08 16.35 15.22
N SER A 147 1.10 15.69 14.07
CA SER A 147 0.06 15.84 13.07
C SER A 147 -1.28 15.24 13.55
N ASP A 148 -2.36 15.74 12.99
CA ASP A 148 -3.73 15.27 13.16
C ASP A 148 -4.06 14.02 12.31
N ALA A 149 -3.02 13.26 11.91
CA ALA A 149 -3.19 12.04 11.11
C ALA A 149 -4.09 11.03 11.82
N ASP A 150 -5.04 10.47 11.10
CA ASP A 150 -5.94 9.40 11.55
C ASP A 150 -5.60 8.04 10.91
N ILE A 151 -4.55 7.98 10.09
CA ILE A 151 -4.01 6.77 9.50
C ILE A 151 -2.98 6.10 10.43
N ILE A 152 -2.78 4.81 10.22
CA ILE A 152 -1.72 4.01 10.87
C ILE A 152 -0.37 4.22 10.19
N ASP A 153 0.74 3.83 10.84
CA ASP A 153 2.11 3.88 10.29
C ASP A 153 2.82 2.52 10.24
N HIS A 154 2.15 1.47 10.73
CA HIS A 154 2.59 0.09 10.55
C HIS A 154 1.38 -0.85 10.51
N GLN A 155 1.51 -1.94 9.76
CA GLN A 155 0.43 -2.93 9.64
C GLN A 155 0.96 -4.31 9.27
N ASN A 156 0.39 -5.34 9.85
CA ASN A 156 0.57 -6.74 9.44
C ASN A 156 -0.76 -7.28 8.90
N ALA A 157 -0.70 -8.04 7.82
CA ALA A 157 -1.86 -8.71 7.26
C ALA A 157 -1.53 -10.18 6.96
N LEU A 158 -2.47 -11.07 7.26
CA LEU A 158 -2.47 -12.45 6.80
C LEU A 158 -3.65 -12.63 5.85
N ILE A 159 -3.36 -13.06 4.65
CA ILE A 159 -4.28 -13.13 3.52
C ILE A 159 -4.36 -14.58 3.05
N GLU A 160 -5.57 -15.08 2.83
CA GLU A 160 -5.82 -16.43 2.34
C GLU A 160 -6.54 -16.39 0.98
N TYR A 161 -6.14 -17.31 0.10
CA TYR A 161 -6.70 -17.49 -1.23
C TYR A 161 -7.51 -18.79 -1.35
N PRO A 162 -8.40 -18.95 -2.37
CA PRO A 162 -9.24 -20.14 -2.52
C PRO A 162 -8.46 -21.46 -2.64
N ASN A 163 -7.26 -21.41 -3.21
CA ASN A 163 -6.36 -22.56 -3.42
C ASN A 163 -5.50 -22.90 -2.18
N GLN A 164 -5.88 -22.39 -0.99
CA GLN A 164 -5.18 -22.54 0.28
C GLN A 164 -3.78 -21.89 0.34
N VAL A 165 -3.40 -21.10 -0.63
CA VAL A 165 -2.20 -20.25 -0.55
C VAL A 165 -2.42 -19.20 0.52
N THR A 166 -1.40 -18.99 1.36
CA THR A 166 -1.39 -17.91 2.36
C THR A 166 -0.34 -16.88 2.02
N PHE A 167 -0.64 -15.61 2.32
CA PHE A 167 0.27 -14.49 2.12
C PHE A 167 0.38 -13.67 3.41
N SER A 168 1.58 -13.62 3.98
CA SER A 168 1.90 -12.75 5.12
C SER A 168 2.56 -11.47 4.59
N PHE A 169 1.97 -10.33 4.94
CA PHE A 169 2.45 -9.03 4.51
C PHE A 169 2.64 -8.10 5.69
N HIS A 170 3.82 -7.48 5.77
CA HIS A 170 4.15 -6.46 6.76
C HIS A 170 4.53 -5.16 6.07
N THR A 171 4.11 -4.02 6.66
CA THR A 171 4.53 -2.68 6.23
C THR A 171 4.79 -1.78 7.45
N SER A 172 5.81 -0.93 7.34
CA SER A 172 6.12 0.10 8.33
C SER A 172 6.87 1.27 7.70
#